data_3f2650c2aeb28f3854589d258934fc3c
#
_entry.id   3f2650c2aeb28f3854589d258934fc3c
#
_cell.length_a   1.000
_cell.length_b   1.000
_cell.length_c   1.000
_cell.angle_alpha   90.00
_cell.angle_beta   90.00
_cell.angle_gamma   90.00
#
_symmetry.space_group_name_H-M   'P 1'
#
loop_
_entity.id
_entity.type
_entity.pdbx_description
1 polymer ?
#
loop_
_entity_poly.entity_id
_entity_poly.type
_entity_poly.pdbx_seq_one_letter_code
_entity_poly.pdbx_strand_id
1 'polypeptide(L)'
;MTIVISLGGSIVAPQEGPSGLFLYDFRNVLLSWLNREDHKVIIVVGGGYAARQWQKAYKEMIEIDKSTKGDGGSILGTDVDVRQSLDRIGIAATRLNAQLIKEVFSDYSRDPIVTDPSADITMNSRILIAAGWKPGFSTDYDAVILAERFHAEKILNLSNVSQIYSADPKVDPNAKPLLHISFDSLLQMIGTEWDPGANVPFDPIAAAKARELGITVIFASGKNL
;
A
#
# COMPACT_ATOMS: atom_id res chain seq x y z
N MET A 1 -20.77 2.78 9.57
CA MET A 1 -19.36 2.61 9.99
C MET A 1 -18.45 2.81 8.80
N THR A 2 -17.31 3.51 8.97
CA THR A 2 -16.28 3.63 7.92
C THR A 2 -15.09 2.74 8.25
N ILE A 3 -14.57 2.00 7.27
CA ILE A 3 -13.30 1.27 7.38
C ILE A 3 -12.35 1.70 6.28
N VAL A 4 -11.04 1.58 6.52
CA VAL A 4 -10.02 1.74 5.51
C VAL A 4 -9.43 0.37 5.18
N ILE A 5 -9.24 0.08 3.90
CA ILE A 5 -8.53 -1.10 3.42
C ILE A 5 -7.21 -0.62 2.77
N SER A 6 -6.07 -0.96 3.38
CA SER A 6 -4.79 -0.92 2.67
C SER A 6 -4.70 -2.18 1.82
N LEU A 7 -4.97 -2.04 0.52
CA LEU A 7 -5.00 -3.14 -0.43
C LEU A 7 -3.63 -3.31 -1.06
N GLY A 8 -2.88 -4.29 -0.59
CA GLY A 8 -1.52 -4.56 -1.03
C GLY A 8 -1.42 -4.77 -2.53
N GLY A 9 -0.56 -4.02 -3.19
CA GLY A 9 -0.38 -4.11 -4.63
C GLY A 9 0.03 -5.50 -5.12
N SER A 10 0.67 -6.32 -4.29
CA SER A 10 1.02 -7.71 -4.63
C SER A 10 -0.22 -8.64 -4.75
N ILE A 11 -1.36 -8.21 -4.24
CA ILE A 11 -2.64 -8.91 -4.42
C ILE A 11 -3.34 -8.43 -5.69
N VAL A 12 -3.33 -7.11 -5.93
CA VAL A 12 -3.97 -6.50 -7.12
C VAL A 12 -3.17 -6.79 -8.38
N ALA A 13 -1.85 -6.63 -8.32
CA ALA A 13 -0.92 -6.81 -9.44
C ALA A 13 0.24 -7.72 -9.01
N PRO A 14 0.01 -9.04 -8.88
CA PRO A 14 1.06 -10.05 -8.66
C PRO A 14 1.99 -10.15 -9.88
N GLN A 15 2.95 -11.05 -9.83
CA GLN A 15 3.94 -11.22 -10.91
C GLN A 15 3.32 -11.59 -12.25
N GLU A 16 2.25 -12.36 -12.21
CA GLU A 16 1.50 -12.86 -13.36
C GLU A 16 0.55 -11.81 -13.95
N GLY A 17 0.44 -10.65 -13.32
CA GLY A 17 -0.51 -9.59 -13.66
C GLY A 17 -1.81 -9.66 -12.86
N PRO A 18 -2.71 -8.69 -13.02
CA PRO A 18 -3.99 -8.64 -12.32
C PRO A 18 -4.85 -9.90 -12.59
N SER A 19 -5.44 -10.45 -11.52
CA SER A 19 -6.30 -11.64 -11.59
C SER A 19 -7.79 -11.25 -11.62
N GLY A 20 -8.48 -11.60 -12.71
CA GLY A 20 -9.91 -11.39 -12.82
C GLY A 20 -10.70 -12.15 -11.75
N LEU A 21 -10.25 -13.35 -11.35
CA LEU A 21 -10.87 -14.12 -10.27
C LEU A 21 -10.77 -13.40 -8.93
N PHE A 22 -9.57 -12.92 -8.56
CA PHE A 22 -9.40 -12.13 -7.34
C PHE A 22 -10.30 -10.88 -7.34
N LEU A 23 -10.34 -10.14 -8.44
CA LEU A 23 -11.16 -8.93 -8.54
C LEU A 23 -12.64 -9.23 -8.37
N TYR A 24 -13.11 -10.33 -8.96
CA TYR A 24 -14.49 -10.79 -8.84
C TYR A 24 -14.83 -11.19 -7.39
N ASP A 25 -14.00 -11.99 -6.75
CA ASP A 25 -14.22 -12.47 -5.38
C ASP A 25 -14.14 -11.29 -4.38
N PHE A 26 -13.14 -10.43 -4.51
CA PHE A 26 -12.99 -9.24 -3.68
C PHE A 26 -14.22 -8.31 -3.79
N ARG A 27 -14.69 -8.09 -5.02
CA ARG A 27 -15.92 -7.32 -5.26
C ARG A 27 -17.12 -7.92 -4.54
N ASN A 28 -17.34 -9.23 -4.69
CA ASN A 28 -18.50 -9.91 -4.10
C ASN A 28 -18.47 -9.87 -2.57
N VAL A 29 -17.31 -10.16 -1.96
CA VAL A 29 -17.15 -10.12 -0.51
C VAL A 29 -17.41 -8.70 0.02
N LEU A 30 -16.81 -7.70 -0.61
CA LEU A 30 -16.95 -6.31 -0.16
C LEU A 30 -18.38 -5.80 -0.33
N LEU A 31 -19.04 -6.07 -1.45
CA LEU A 31 -20.43 -5.67 -1.68
C LEU A 31 -21.39 -6.39 -0.74
N SER A 32 -21.15 -7.68 -0.45
CA SER A 32 -21.93 -8.41 0.55
C SER A 32 -21.85 -7.74 1.92
N TRP A 33 -20.66 -7.28 2.33
CA TRP A 33 -20.48 -6.57 3.59
C TRP A 33 -21.14 -5.18 3.56
N LEU A 34 -20.92 -4.40 2.48
CA LEU A 34 -21.53 -3.08 2.31
C LEU A 34 -23.07 -3.12 2.40
N ASN A 35 -23.69 -4.17 1.86
CA ASN A 35 -25.16 -4.28 1.80
C ASN A 35 -25.81 -4.66 3.13
N ARG A 36 -25.03 -5.00 4.18
CA ARG A 36 -25.59 -5.34 5.49
C ARG A 36 -26.09 -4.13 6.26
N GLU A 37 -25.38 -3.01 6.12
CA GLU A 37 -25.67 -1.76 6.81
C GLU A 37 -25.20 -0.57 5.98
N ASP A 38 -25.42 0.66 6.46
CA ASP A 38 -24.86 1.87 5.84
C ASP A 38 -23.35 2.00 6.11
N HIS A 39 -22.60 1.08 5.51
CA HIS A 39 -21.14 1.06 5.59
C HIS A 39 -20.51 1.91 4.48
N LYS A 40 -19.35 2.49 4.79
CA LYS A 40 -18.46 3.17 3.85
C LYS A 40 -17.07 2.53 3.88
N VAL A 41 -16.41 2.47 2.73
CA VAL A 41 -15.07 1.90 2.59
C VAL A 41 -14.16 2.84 1.84
N ILE A 42 -12.94 3.00 2.34
CA ILE A 42 -11.86 3.68 1.64
C ILE A 42 -10.84 2.61 1.27
N ILE A 43 -10.49 2.47 -0.01
CA ILE A 43 -9.53 1.47 -0.49
C ILE A 43 -8.29 2.20 -0.98
N VAL A 44 -7.18 2.04 -0.26
CA VAL A 44 -5.87 2.60 -0.64
C VAL A 44 -5.07 1.50 -1.34
N VAL A 45 -4.71 1.73 -2.61
CA VAL A 45 -4.19 0.67 -3.48
C VAL A 45 -2.67 0.78 -3.63
N GLY A 46 -1.96 -0.32 -3.36
CA GLY A 46 -0.51 -0.42 -3.48
C GLY A 46 -0.02 -0.67 -4.91
N GLY A 47 1.28 -0.46 -5.15
CA GLY A 47 1.92 -0.57 -6.46
C GLY A 47 2.21 -2.00 -6.94
N GLY A 48 2.47 -2.93 -6.02
CA GLY A 48 2.65 -4.35 -6.32
C GLY A 48 3.91 -4.71 -7.10
N TYR A 49 3.81 -5.80 -7.87
CA TYR A 49 4.93 -6.27 -8.68
C TYR A 49 5.25 -5.31 -9.83
N ALA A 50 4.25 -4.66 -10.41
CA ALA A 50 4.43 -3.65 -11.44
C ALA A 50 5.39 -2.55 -10.96
N ALA A 51 5.15 -1.96 -9.77
CA ALA A 51 6.05 -0.94 -9.21
C ALA A 51 7.49 -1.44 -9.12
N ARG A 52 7.70 -2.65 -8.56
CA ARG A 52 9.04 -3.25 -8.40
C ARG A 52 9.75 -3.51 -9.72
N GLN A 53 9.03 -3.94 -10.76
CA GLN A 53 9.60 -4.18 -12.09
C GLN A 53 10.11 -2.87 -12.72
N TRP A 54 9.30 -1.83 -12.72
CA TRP A 54 9.67 -0.54 -13.29
C TRP A 54 10.80 0.13 -12.49
N GLN A 55 10.76 0.05 -11.15
CA GLN A 55 11.83 0.54 -10.30
C GLN A 55 13.14 -0.20 -10.53
N LYS A 56 13.08 -1.54 -10.71
CA LYS A 56 14.24 -2.37 -11.02
C LYS A 56 14.89 -1.95 -12.35
N ALA A 57 14.10 -1.80 -13.41
CA ALA A 57 14.60 -1.37 -14.71
C ALA A 57 15.29 0.02 -14.63
N TYR A 58 14.71 0.94 -13.84
CA TYR A 58 15.32 2.25 -13.63
C TYR A 58 16.65 2.18 -12.85
N LYS A 59 16.73 1.33 -11.82
CA LYS A 59 17.98 1.08 -11.08
C LYS A 59 19.06 0.48 -11.99
N GLU A 60 18.71 -0.54 -12.78
CA GLU A 60 19.64 -1.18 -13.73
C GLU A 60 20.18 -0.17 -14.76
N MET A 61 19.33 0.71 -15.30
CA MET A 61 19.76 1.78 -16.20
C MET A 61 20.80 2.71 -15.56
N ILE A 62 20.59 3.09 -14.28
CA ILE A 62 21.54 3.93 -13.54
C ILE A 62 22.87 3.20 -13.34
N GLU A 63 22.85 1.93 -12.99
CA GLU A 63 24.07 1.13 -12.80
C GLU A 63 24.87 0.99 -14.11
N ILE A 64 24.18 0.77 -15.22
CA ILE A 64 24.81 0.73 -16.58
C ILE A 64 25.44 2.08 -16.90
N ASP A 65 24.74 3.18 -16.68
CA ASP A 65 25.26 4.52 -16.96
C ASP A 65 26.53 4.82 -16.16
N LYS A 66 26.53 4.54 -14.87
CA LYS A 66 27.70 4.69 -13.99
C LYS A 66 28.89 3.83 -14.44
N SER A 67 28.64 2.59 -14.80
CA SER A 67 29.70 1.66 -15.23
C SER A 67 30.32 2.03 -16.59
N THR A 68 29.53 2.66 -17.46
CA THR A 68 29.95 2.98 -18.84
C THR A 68 30.69 4.31 -18.94
N LYS A 69 30.33 5.30 -18.13
CA LYS A 69 30.80 6.69 -18.31
C LYS A 69 31.62 7.23 -17.15
N GLY A 70 31.74 6.51 -16.03
CA GLY A 70 32.37 7.00 -14.79
C GLY A 70 31.62 8.21 -14.20
N ASP A 71 32.17 8.74 -13.09
CA ASP A 71 31.48 9.78 -12.30
C ASP A 71 31.28 11.13 -13.02
N GLY A 72 31.95 11.37 -14.14
CA GLY A 72 31.92 12.66 -14.86
C GLY A 72 31.01 12.71 -16.08
N GLY A 73 30.37 11.60 -16.47
CA GLY A 73 29.64 11.49 -17.74
C GLY A 73 28.20 10.99 -17.66
N SER A 74 27.58 10.99 -16.46
CA SER A 74 26.22 10.49 -16.30
C SER A 74 25.19 11.20 -17.18
N ILE A 75 24.32 10.43 -17.85
CA ILE A 75 23.21 10.96 -18.64
C ILE A 75 22.18 11.67 -17.76
N LEU A 76 22.10 11.28 -16.50
CA LEU A 76 21.09 11.79 -15.55
C LEU A 76 21.47 13.13 -14.91
N GLY A 77 22.73 13.62 -15.12
CA GLY A 77 23.24 14.78 -14.41
C GLY A 77 23.56 14.47 -12.93
N THR A 78 24.14 15.45 -12.24
CA THR A 78 24.60 15.31 -10.84
C THR A 78 23.49 15.46 -9.80
N ASP A 79 22.34 16.01 -10.18
CA ASP A 79 21.29 16.45 -9.24
C ASP A 79 20.06 15.52 -9.19
N VAL A 80 20.14 14.32 -9.80
CA VAL A 80 19.00 13.38 -9.80
C VAL A 80 18.92 12.66 -8.48
N ASP A 81 17.89 12.98 -7.72
CA ASP A 81 17.50 12.18 -6.56
C ASP A 81 16.84 10.85 -6.99
N VAL A 82 17.67 9.82 -7.05
CA VAL A 82 17.27 8.47 -7.45
C VAL A 82 16.14 7.93 -6.56
N ARG A 83 16.17 8.21 -5.26
CA ARG A 83 15.15 7.76 -4.31
C ARG A 83 13.79 8.35 -4.64
N GLN A 84 13.73 9.66 -4.85
CA GLN A 84 12.48 10.31 -5.27
C GLN A 84 11.98 9.83 -6.63
N SER A 85 12.90 9.52 -7.56
CA SER A 85 12.52 8.99 -8.87
C SER A 85 11.90 7.60 -8.75
N LEU A 86 12.46 6.73 -7.92
CA LEU A 86 11.89 5.41 -7.62
C LEU A 86 10.52 5.52 -6.96
N ASP A 87 10.34 6.45 -6.03
CA ASP A 87 9.04 6.72 -5.40
C ASP A 87 8.01 7.16 -6.43
N ARG A 88 8.35 8.11 -7.32
CA ARG A 88 7.44 8.55 -8.40
C ARG A 88 7.02 7.41 -9.32
N ILE A 89 7.94 6.51 -9.66
CA ILE A 89 7.63 5.30 -10.45
C ILE A 89 6.67 4.39 -9.68
N GLY A 90 6.92 4.15 -8.39
CA GLY A 90 6.05 3.36 -7.53
C GLY A 90 4.65 3.97 -7.42
N ILE A 91 4.56 5.28 -7.21
CA ILE A 91 3.31 6.03 -7.14
C ILE A 91 2.50 5.89 -8.44
N ALA A 92 3.16 5.99 -9.62
CA ALA A 92 2.47 5.80 -10.90
C ALA A 92 1.84 4.40 -11.01
N ALA A 93 2.51 3.36 -10.53
CA ALA A 93 1.97 2.00 -10.49
C ALA A 93 0.77 1.89 -9.52
N THR A 94 0.79 2.56 -8.35
CA THR A 94 -0.36 2.58 -7.45
C THR A 94 -1.59 3.21 -8.12
N ARG A 95 -1.39 4.27 -8.90
CA ARG A 95 -2.48 4.98 -9.60
C ARG A 95 -3.10 4.14 -10.71
N LEU A 96 -2.29 3.38 -11.45
CA LEU A 96 -2.78 2.42 -12.43
C LEU A 96 -3.64 1.33 -11.76
N ASN A 97 -3.15 0.75 -10.67
CA ASN A 97 -3.89 -0.27 -9.91
C ASN A 97 -5.17 0.31 -9.29
N ALA A 98 -5.12 1.54 -8.77
CA ALA A 98 -6.29 2.23 -8.22
C ALA A 98 -7.36 2.48 -9.30
N GLN A 99 -6.96 2.81 -10.53
CA GLN A 99 -7.90 2.95 -11.64
C GLN A 99 -8.60 1.62 -11.93
N LEU A 100 -7.87 0.50 -11.94
CA LEU A 100 -8.46 -0.82 -12.11
C LEU A 100 -9.50 -1.13 -11.02
N ILE A 101 -9.15 -0.89 -9.75
CA ILE A 101 -10.07 -1.10 -8.62
C ILE A 101 -11.28 -0.16 -8.72
N LYS A 102 -11.10 1.08 -9.16
CA LYS A 102 -12.21 2.01 -9.38
C LYS A 102 -13.20 1.50 -10.43
N GLU A 103 -12.72 0.94 -11.54
CA GLU A 103 -13.59 0.36 -12.56
C GLU A 103 -14.35 -0.88 -12.03
N VAL A 104 -13.70 -1.72 -11.22
CA VAL A 104 -14.35 -2.87 -10.55
C VAL A 104 -15.54 -2.43 -9.68
N PHE A 105 -15.46 -1.24 -9.08
CA PHE A 105 -16.49 -0.68 -8.19
C PHE A 105 -17.18 0.55 -8.76
N SER A 106 -17.22 0.75 -10.07
CA SER A 106 -17.71 1.98 -10.72
C SER A 106 -19.12 2.42 -10.28
N ASP A 107 -20.02 1.47 -10.00
CA ASP A 107 -21.37 1.75 -9.49
C ASP A 107 -21.39 2.33 -8.07
N TYR A 108 -20.35 2.07 -7.27
CA TYR A 108 -20.24 2.43 -5.85
C TYR A 108 -19.15 3.47 -5.56
N SER A 109 -18.28 3.78 -6.55
CA SER A 109 -17.13 4.68 -6.42
C SER A 109 -17.15 5.73 -7.54
N ARG A 110 -17.95 6.77 -7.37
CA ARG A 110 -18.08 7.86 -8.35
C ARG A 110 -17.15 9.04 -8.08
N ASP A 111 -16.66 9.16 -6.84
CA ASP A 111 -15.71 10.20 -6.45
C ASP A 111 -14.38 10.04 -7.19
N PRO A 112 -13.60 11.10 -7.42
CA PRO A 112 -12.27 11.01 -7.99
C PRO A 112 -11.35 10.12 -7.14
N ILE A 113 -10.33 9.51 -7.76
CA ILE A 113 -9.29 8.79 -7.02
C ILE A 113 -8.50 9.81 -6.19
N VAL A 114 -8.40 9.55 -4.90
CA VAL A 114 -7.60 10.37 -3.98
C VAL A 114 -6.12 10.10 -4.25
N THR A 115 -5.38 11.14 -4.60
CA THR A 115 -3.92 11.12 -4.81
C THR A 115 -3.18 12.02 -3.83
N ASP A 116 -3.90 12.73 -2.98
CA ASP A 116 -3.40 13.53 -1.88
C ASP A 116 -4.36 13.36 -0.68
N PRO A 117 -3.98 12.55 0.33
CA PRO A 117 -4.84 12.32 1.50
C PRO A 117 -4.98 13.54 2.41
N SER A 118 -4.14 14.57 2.22
CA SER A 118 -4.20 15.83 2.98
C SER A 118 -5.11 16.89 2.36
N ALA A 119 -5.51 16.71 1.09
CA ALA A 119 -6.39 17.64 0.39
C ALA A 119 -7.80 17.67 0.99
N ASP A 120 -8.61 18.66 0.63
CA ASP A 120 -10.01 18.67 1.01
C ASP A 120 -10.79 17.61 0.20
N ILE A 121 -11.19 16.53 0.89
CA ILE A 121 -11.80 15.35 0.27
C ILE A 121 -13.23 15.22 0.78
N THR A 122 -14.18 15.17 -0.14
CA THR A 122 -15.56 14.81 0.15
C THR A 122 -15.84 13.41 -0.35
N MET A 123 -16.40 12.55 0.50
CA MET A 123 -16.82 11.20 0.14
C MET A 123 -18.33 11.16 -0.05
N ASN A 124 -18.77 11.24 -1.32
CA ASN A 124 -20.18 11.17 -1.70
C ASN A 124 -20.63 9.73 -1.98
N SER A 125 -19.71 8.89 -2.38
CA SER A 125 -19.93 7.48 -2.70
C SER A 125 -19.76 6.58 -1.48
N ARG A 126 -20.22 5.34 -1.58
CA ARG A 126 -20.01 4.33 -0.52
C ARG A 126 -18.59 3.77 -0.51
N ILE A 127 -17.91 3.82 -1.65
CA ILE A 127 -16.52 3.40 -1.81
C ILE A 127 -15.71 4.59 -2.33
N LEU A 128 -14.62 4.91 -1.63
CA LEU A 128 -13.63 5.90 -2.06
C LEU A 128 -12.34 5.16 -2.39
N ILE A 129 -11.77 5.40 -3.56
CA ILE A 129 -10.50 4.81 -3.97
C ILE A 129 -9.39 5.83 -3.80
N ALA A 130 -8.24 5.37 -3.27
CA ALA A 130 -7.04 6.18 -3.10
C ALA A 130 -5.81 5.45 -3.66
N ALA A 131 -4.80 6.23 -4.01
CA ALA A 131 -3.52 5.77 -4.54
C ALA A 131 -2.37 6.52 -3.85
N GLY A 132 -1.12 6.12 -4.11
CA GLY A 132 0.06 6.74 -3.52
C GLY A 132 0.11 8.26 -3.71
N TRP A 133 0.46 8.94 -2.65
CA TRP A 133 0.50 10.40 -2.54
C TRP A 133 1.72 11.02 -3.22
N LYS A 134 2.80 11.14 -2.48
CA LYS A 134 4.04 11.81 -2.90
C LYS A 134 5.28 11.04 -2.44
N PRO A 135 6.47 11.30 -3.02
CA PRO A 135 7.71 10.68 -2.57
C PRO A 135 7.93 10.81 -1.06
N GLY A 136 8.45 9.76 -0.45
CA GLY A 136 8.72 9.68 0.98
C GLY A 136 7.58 9.13 1.84
N PHE A 137 6.42 8.80 1.23
CA PHE A 137 5.28 8.21 1.94
C PHE A 137 4.81 6.91 1.28
N SER A 138 4.45 5.95 2.11
CA SER A 138 3.87 4.68 1.66
C SER A 138 2.35 4.77 1.56
N THR A 139 1.75 3.83 0.84
CA THR A 139 0.28 3.67 0.82
C THR A 139 -0.29 3.25 2.17
N ASP A 140 0.50 2.64 3.06
CA ASP A 140 0.11 2.38 4.45
C ASP A 140 -0.05 3.68 5.23
N TYR A 141 0.89 4.63 5.04
CA TYR A 141 0.77 5.96 5.65
C TYR A 141 -0.44 6.71 5.11
N ASP A 142 -0.67 6.67 3.79
CA ASP A 142 -1.86 7.28 3.18
C ASP A 142 -3.15 6.69 3.77
N ALA A 143 -3.18 5.37 4.03
CA ALA A 143 -4.31 4.71 4.67
C ALA A 143 -4.56 5.21 6.10
N VAL A 144 -3.50 5.46 6.88
CA VAL A 144 -3.61 6.01 8.24
C VAL A 144 -4.15 7.44 8.22
N ILE A 145 -3.66 8.30 7.32
CA ILE A 145 -4.15 9.69 7.19
C ILE A 145 -5.62 9.72 6.75
N LEU A 146 -6.01 8.84 5.82
CA LEU A 146 -7.42 8.74 5.43
C LEU A 146 -8.30 8.16 6.56
N ALA A 147 -7.78 7.23 7.36
CA ALA A 147 -8.49 6.72 8.53
C ALA A 147 -8.73 7.84 9.57
N GLU A 148 -7.71 8.66 9.86
CA GLU A 148 -7.83 9.83 10.73
C GLU A 148 -8.91 10.79 10.20
N ARG A 149 -8.83 11.16 8.93
CA ARG A 149 -9.72 12.13 8.29
C ARG A 149 -11.19 11.70 8.29
N PHE A 150 -11.45 10.44 8.04
CA PHE A 150 -12.81 9.88 7.96
C PHE A 150 -13.25 9.18 9.23
N HIS A 151 -12.53 9.38 10.33
CA HIS A 151 -12.82 8.82 11.66
C HIS A 151 -13.02 7.30 11.64
N ALA A 152 -12.19 6.62 10.85
CA ALA A 152 -12.16 5.15 10.82
C ALA A 152 -11.26 4.62 11.94
N GLU A 153 -11.83 3.83 12.83
CA GLU A 153 -11.10 3.24 13.97
C GLU A 153 -10.22 2.04 13.57
N LYS A 154 -10.45 1.50 12.37
CA LYS A 154 -9.81 0.27 11.91
C LYS A 154 -9.30 0.39 10.48
N ILE A 155 -8.08 -0.12 10.27
CA ILE A 155 -7.49 -0.34 8.96
C ILE A 155 -7.37 -1.85 8.76
N LEU A 156 -7.90 -2.38 7.65
CA LEU A 156 -7.67 -3.74 7.20
C LEU A 156 -6.52 -3.74 6.19
N ASN A 157 -5.36 -4.27 6.59
CA ASN A 157 -4.22 -4.45 5.69
C ASN A 157 -4.37 -5.81 5.00
N LEU A 158 -4.79 -5.78 3.74
CA LEU A 158 -4.91 -6.96 2.88
C LEU A 158 -3.64 -7.11 2.05
N SER A 159 -2.86 -8.13 2.37
CA SER A 159 -1.60 -8.40 1.67
C SER A 159 -1.48 -9.88 1.30
N ASN A 160 -0.34 -10.27 0.74
CA ASN A 160 -0.01 -11.67 0.50
C ASN A 160 0.43 -12.43 1.77
N VAL A 161 0.48 -11.74 2.91
CA VAL A 161 0.82 -12.29 4.23
C VAL A 161 -0.42 -12.26 5.09
N SER A 162 -0.76 -13.40 5.71
CA SER A 162 -1.99 -13.53 6.50
C SER A 162 -1.89 -12.90 7.89
N GLN A 163 -0.67 -12.70 8.40
CA GLN A 163 -0.41 -12.25 9.77
C GLN A 163 1.05 -11.83 9.95
N ILE A 164 1.33 -11.14 11.05
CA ILE A 164 2.70 -10.82 11.47
C ILE A 164 3.29 -12.06 12.17
N TYR A 165 4.59 -12.29 11.99
CA TYR A 165 5.35 -13.32 12.66
C TYR A 165 6.42 -12.72 13.57
N SER A 166 6.90 -13.49 14.56
CA SER A 166 7.97 -13.08 15.49
C SER A 166 9.34 -12.84 14.79
N ALA A 167 9.51 -13.41 13.60
CA ALA A 167 10.64 -13.22 12.69
C ALA A 167 10.19 -13.56 11.26
N ASP A 168 11.01 -13.31 10.24
CA ASP A 168 10.69 -13.76 8.87
C ASP A 168 10.67 -15.30 8.80
N PRO A 169 9.51 -15.94 8.56
CA PRO A 169 9.41 -17.40 8.51
C PRO A 169 10.20 -18.05 7.36
N LYS A 170 10.66 -17.27 6.39
CA LYS A 170 11.55 -17.76 5.33
C LYS A 170 13.02 -17.88 5.80
N VAL A 171 13.37 -17.14 6.85
CA VAL A 171 14.72 -17.09 7.43
C VAL A 171 14.80 -17.90 8.72
N ASP A 172 13.78 -17.77 9.58
CA ASP A 172 13.68 -18.50 10.85
C ASP A 172 12.51 -19.50 10.82
N PRO A 173 12.79 -20.81 10.74
CA PRO A 173 11.75 -21.85 10.78
C PRO A 173 10.95 -21.87 12.10
N ASN A 174 11.46 -21.26 13.18
CA ASN A 174 10.79 -21.19 14.47
C ASN A 174 9.92 -19.93 14.63
N ALA A 175 9.83 -19.11 13.61
CA ALA A 175 8.99 -17.92 13.61
C ALA A 175 7.53 -18.27 13.93
N LYS A 176 6.99 -17.64 14.97
CA LYS A 176 5.62 -17.88 15.43
C LYS A 176 4.68 -16.80 14.95
N PRO A 177 3.45 -17.15 14.55
CA PRO A 177 2.43 -16.17 14.23
C PRO A 177 2.03 -15.37 15.48
N LEU A 178 1.91 -14.05 15.31
CA LEU A 178 1.49 -13.13 16.36
C LEU A 178 0.04 -12.72 16.10
N LEU A 179 -0.88 -13.21 16.92
CA LEU A 179 -2.31 -12.86 16.81
C LEU A 179 -2.58 -11.42 17.23
N HIS A 180 -1.81 -10.93 18.20
CA HIS A 180 -1.85 -9.56 18.69
C HIS A 180 -0.43 -9.08 18.94
N ILE A 181 -0.13 -7.86 18.51
CA ILE A 181 1.13 -7.19 18.76
C ILE A 181 0.86 -5.71 19.01
N SER A 182 1.52 -5.12 20.01
CA SER A 182 1.48 -3.67 20.20
C SER A 182 2.30 -2.95 19.12
N PHE A 183 1.96 -1.71 18.80
CA PHE A 183 2.79 -0.91 17.87
C PHE A 183 4.21 -0.70 18.40
N ASP A 184 4.41 -0.60 19.72
CA ASP A 184 5.74 -0.50 20.30
C ASP A 184 6.58 -1.74 20.01
N SER A 185 6.01 -2.94 20.20
CA SER A 185 6.69 -4.19 19.86
C SER A 185 6.90 -4.35 18.36
N LEU A 186 5.93 -3.93 17.54
CA LEU A 186 6.08 -3.95 16.09
C LEU A 186 7.23 -3.04 15.65
N LEU A 187 7.30 -1.80 16.14
CA LEU A 187 8.36 -0.85 15.83
C LEU A 187 9.75 -1.30 16.30
N GLN A 188 9.83 -2.02 17.43
CA GLN A 188 11.08 -2.66 17.86
C GLN A 188 11.54 -3.74 16.87
N MET A 189 10.63 -4.45 16.22
CA MET A 189 10.96 -5.51 15.26
C MET A 189 11.34 -4.96 13.88
N ILE A 190 10.64 -3.94 13.38
CA ILE A 190 10.78 -3.46 12.00
C ILE A 190 11.61 -2.18 11.87
N GLY A 191 11.97 -1.55 12.99
CA GLY A 191 12.65 -0.24 13.02
C GLY A 191 11.68 0.93 12.94
N THR A 192 12.25 2.13 12.81
CA THR A 192 11.50 3.40 12.82
C THR A 192 11.65 4.20 11.52
N GLU A 193 12.49 3.74 10.59
CA GLU A 193 12.78 4.43 9.33
C GLU A 193 12.05 3.76 8.16
N TRP A 194 11.52 4.58 7.27
CA TRP A 194 10.94 4.13 6.02
C TRP A 194 12.01 3.86 4.97
N ASP A 195 12.01 2.66 4.39
CA ASP A 195 12.81 2.31 3.23
C ASP A 195 11.91 1.79 2.10
N PRO A 196 11.85 2.49 0.93
CA PRO A 196 11.04 2.07 -0.20
C PRO A 196 11.42 0.67 -0.70
N GLY A 197 10.47 -0.26 -0.62
CA GLY A 197 10.70 -1.65 -1.02
C GLY A 197 11.22 -2.57 0.09
N ALA A 198 11.38 -2.09 1.31
CA ALA A 198 11.64 -2.95 2.47
C ALA A 198 10.52 -3.99 2.63
N ASN A 199 10.91 -5.22 2.95
CA ASN A 199 9.97 -6.32 3.17
C ASN A 199 9.47 -6.32 4.62
N VAL A 200 8.78 -5.26 5.01
CA VAL A 200 8.15 -5.13 6.34
C VAL A 200 6.65 -5.33 6.23
N PRO A 201 6.00 -5.89 7.27
CA PRO A 201 4.55 -6.14 7.24
C PRO A 201 3.71 -4.87 7.19
N PHE A 202 4.24 -3.77 7.70
CA PHE A 202 3.62 -2.45 7.72
C PHE A 202 4.70 -1.37 7.81
N ASP A 203 4.46 -0.22 7.18
CA ASP A 203 5.40 0.91 7.21
C ASP A 203 5.62 1.41 8.64
N PRO A 204 6.88 1.58 9.10
CA PRO A 204 7.18 2.07 10.45
C PRO A 204 6.60 3.45 10.75
N ILE A 205 6.61 4.37 9.79
CA ILE A 205 6.05 5.73 9.96
C ILE A 205 4.53 5.64 10.09
N ALA A 206 3.89 4.80 9.26
CA ALA A 206 2.46 4.51 9.36
C ALA A 206 2.10 3.87 10.71
N ALA A 207 2.91 2.92 11.19
CA ALA A 207 2.72 2.25 12.48
C ALA A 207 2.80 3.25 13.65
N ALA A 208 3.80 4.14 13.63
CA ALA A 208 3.94 5.18 14.65
C ALA A 208 2.74 6.15 14.64
N LYS A 209 2.27 6.55 13.45
CA LYS A 209 1.11 7.44 13.32
C LYS A 209 -0.19 6.75 13.72
N ALA A 210 -0.40 5.49 13.35
CA ALA A 210 -1.57 4.71 13.76
C ALA A 210 -1.63 4.53 15.28
N ARG A 211 -0.47 4.29 15.95
CA ARG A 211 -0.36 4.26 17.41
C ARG A 211 -0.78 5.58 18.05
N GLU A 212 -0.26 6.70 17.55
CA GLU A 212 -0.60 8.05 18.04
C GLU A 212 -2.10 8.30 18.00
N LEU A 213 -2.76 7.87 16.93
CA LEU A 213 -4.19 8.06 16.68
C LEU A 213 -5.09 7.01 17.34
N GLY A 214 -4.53 5.96 17.95
CA GLY A 214 -5.30 4.85 18.53
C GLY A 214 -6.02 3.99 17.48
N ILE A 215 -5.56 4.01 16.22
CA ILE A 215 -6.16 3.23 15.12
C ILE A 215 -5.67 1.78 15.21
N THR A 216 -6.60 0.82 15.13
CA THR A 216 -6.27 -0.60 15.07
C THR A 216 -5.96 -1.02 13.62
N VAL A 217 -4.84 -1.72 13.40
CA VAL A 217 -4.50 -2.33 12.10
C VAL A 217 -4.70 -3.85 12.19
N ILE A 218 -5.50 -4.39 11.29
CA ILE A 218 -5.82 -5.81 11.18
C ILE A 218 -5.14 -6.34 9.93
N PHE A 219 -4.26 -7.35 10.09
CA PHE A 219 -3.59 -8.01 8.97
C PHE A 219 -4.39 -9.22 8.53
N ALA A 220 -4.63 -9.33 7.23
CA ALA A 220 -5.31 -10.47 6.64
C ALA A 220 -4.75 -10.81 5.25
N SER A 221 -4.84 -12.09 4.89
CA SER A 221 -4.48 -12.54 3.56
C SER A 221 -5.56 -12.13 2.55
N GLY A 222 -5.17 -11.38 1.52
CA GLY A 222 -6.03 -11.13 0.38
C GLY A 222 -6.15 -12.33 -0.58
N LYS A 223 -5.49 -13.45 -0.29
CA LYS A 223 -5.59 -14.67 -1.12
C LYS A 223 -6.76 -15.58 -0.72
N ASN A 224 -7.29 -15.40 0.48
CA ASN A 224 -8.39 -16.19 1.04
C ASN A 224 -9.51 -15.22 1.45
N LEU A 225 -10.28 -14.78 0.48
CA LEU A 225 -11.43 -13.88 0.65
C LEU A 225 -12.70 -14.65 1.02
#